data_925e18f69e9564588ccdae937f6f3626
#
_entry.id   925e18f69e9564588ccdae937f6f3626
#
_cell.length_a   1.000
_cell.length_b   1.000
_cell.length_c   1.000
_cell.angle_alpha   90.00
_cell.angle_beta   90.00
_cell.angle_gamma   90.00
#
_symmetry.space_group_name_H-M   'P 1'
#
loop_
_entity.id
_entity.type
_entity.pdbx_description
1 polymer ?
#
loop_
_entity_poly.entity_id
_entity_poly.type
_entity_poly.pdbx_seq_one_letter_code
_entity_poly.pdbx_strand_id
1 'polypeptide(L)'
;YTLAPFRYHMLRGIDFYRHAQDTLRSLPNVTFLQAPVESVQDGSQHAQVTAGGQTYAAEWVFNSLFRSSEFKITDPRYQDDKQHFTGWEIETETDVFNPQCPTMFDFRTPQHGVMRFVYILPFSPRQALVEYTLFSADLLPPAEYDLALKSYIQDVLKLTHYRIQAEESGVIPMTDQPFPRRTGQRILNIGTIGGRVKPSTGYAFLR
;
A
#
# COMPACT_ATOMS: atom_id res chain seq x y z
N TYR A 1 -4.49 24.56 4.66
CA TYR A 1 -3.09 25.01 4.80
C TYR A 1 -2.49 25.20 3.43
N THR A 2 -1.72 26.27 3.22
CA THR A 2 -0.92 26.46 2.03
C THR A 2 0.45 25.83 2.26
N LEU A 3 0.87 24.94 1.37
CA LEU A 3 2.15 24.25 1.46
C LEU A 3 3.25 24.93 0.62
N ALA A 4 2.99 26.12 0.04
CA ALA A 4 3.95 26.80 -0.81
C ALA A 4 5.32 26.97 -0.11
N PRO A 5 6.44 26.73 -0.80
CA PRO A 5 6.55 26.35 -2.22
C PRO A 5 6.32 24.87 -2.53
N PHE A 6 6.11 24.03 -1.54
CA PHE A 6 5.92 22.59 -1.70
C PHE A 6 4.52 22.27 -2.24
N ARG A 7 4.41 21.15 -2.93
CA ARG A 7 3.15 20.59 -3.42
C ARG A 7 3.04 19.13 -3.02
N TYR A 8 1.84 18.71 -2.70
CA TYR A 8 1.55 17.28 -2.59
C TYR A 8 1.29 16.72 -3.98
N HIS A 9 1.90 15.61 -4.30
CA HIS A 9 1.69 14.89 -5.56
C HIS A 9 1.17 13.49 -5.24
N MET A 10 0.11 13.09 -5.90
CA MET A 10 -0.39 11.73 -5.90
C MET A 10 -0.03 11.08 -7.22
N LEU A 11 0.48 9.86 -7.17
CA LEU A 11 0.73 8.99 -8.31
C LEU A 11 -0.12 7.73 -8.16
N ARG A 12 -0.99 7.46 -9.11
CA ARG A 12 -1.75 6.21 -9.12
C ARG A 12 -0.81 5.04 -9.36
N GLY A 13 -0.94 4.00 -8.54
CA GLY A 13 -0.09 2.80 -8.65
C GLY A 13 -0.14 2.17 -10.03
N ILE A 14 -1.34 2.11 -10.65
CA ILE A 14 -1.50 1.55 -11.99
C ILE A 14 -0.72 2.32 -13.06
N ASP A 15 -0.66 3.64 -12.96
CA ASP A 15 0.06 4.48 -13.94
C ASP A 15 1.58 4.32 -13.76
N PHE A 16 2.04 4.22 -12.51
CA PHE A 16 3.44 3.91 -12.23
C PHE A 16 3.83 2.53 -12.76
N TYR A 17 3.03 1.49 -12.52
CA TYR A 17 3.33 0.15 -12.99
C TYR A 17 3.34 0.06 -14.52
N ARG A 18 2.40 0.71 -15.21
CA ARG A 18 2.39 0.78 -16.68
C ARG A 18 3.67 1.42 -17.20
N HIS A 19 4.01 2.60 -16.69
CA HIS A 19 5.22 3.30 -17.09
C HIS A 19 6.48 2.45 -16.88
N ALA A 20 6.63 1.84 -15.69
CA ALA A 20 7.76 0.98 -15.37
C ALA A 20 7.82 -0.26 -16.29
N GLN A 21 6.70 -0.93 -16.52
CA GLN A 21 6.63 -2.10 -17.39
C GLN A 21 6.97 -1.75 -18.83
N ASP A 22 6.41 -0.67 -19.37
CA ASP A 22 6.66 -0.24 -20.75
C ASP A 22 8.14 0.11 -20.96
N THR A 23 8.71 0.83 -19.98
CA THR A 23 10.13 1.17 -20.00
C THR A 23 11.00 -0.09 -19.96
N LEU A 24 10.73 -1.02 -19.06
CA LEU A 24 11.53 -2.24 -18.92
C LEU A 24 11.36 -3.21 -20.09
N ARG A 25 10.15 -3.32 -20.67
CA ARG A 25 9.91 -4.17 -21.85
C ARG A 25 10.67 -3.71 -23.09
N SER A 26 11.03 -2.44 -23.17
CA SER A 26 11.84 -1.92 -24.26
C SER A 26 13.32 -2.33 -24.18
N LEU A 27 13.76 -2.89 -23.06
CA LEU A 27 15.16 -3.25 -22.82
C LEU A 27 15.42 -4.71 -23.24
N PRO A 28 16.40 -4.98 -24.09
CA PRO A 28 16.67 -6.32 -24.63
C PRO A 28 17.20 -7.31 -23.57
N ASN A 29 17.70 -6.81 -22.46
CA ASN A 29 18.24 -7.60 -21.35
C ASN A 29 17.24 -7.83 -20.20
N VAL A 30 15.97 -7.47 -20.38
CA VAL A 30 14.91 -7.67 -19.38
C VAL A 30 13.92 -8.71 -19.87
N THR A 31 13.64 -9.69 -19.02
CA THR A 31 12.60 -10.70 -19.26
C THR A 31 11.57 -10.65 -18.14
N PHE A 32 10.29 -10.57 -18.50
CA PHE A 32 9.19 -10.66 -17.56
C PHE A 32 8.69 -12.11 -17.49
N LEU A 33 8.62 -12.63 -16.28
CA LEU A 33 8.00 -13.91 -15.98
C LEU A 33 6.82 -13.69 -15.04
N GLN A 34 5.64 -14.09 -15.46
CA GLN A 34 4.44 -14.04 -14.63
C GLN A 34 4.12 -15.45 -14.13
N ALA A 35 4.56 -15.74 -12.93
CA ALA A 35 4.34 -17.01 -12.25
C ALA A 35 4.31 -16.83 -10.74
N PRO A 36 3.58 -17.67 -9.99
CA PRO A 36 3.67 -17.69 -8.55
C PRO A 36 5.08 -18.08 -8.12
N VAL A 37 5.67 -17.30 -7.22
CA VAL A 37 6.96 -17.63 -6.61
C VAL A 37 6.72 -18.55 -5.42
N GLU A 38 7.28 -19.75 -5.48
CA GLU A 38 7.12 -20.80 -4.48
C GLU A 38 8.24 -20.75 -3.43
N SER A 39 9.48 -20.50 -3.87
CA SER A 39 10.62 -20.39 -2.96
C SER A 39 11.71 -19.47 -3.49
N VAL A 40 12.47 -18.89 -2.56
CA VAL A 40 13.71 -18.17 -2.83
C VAL A 40 14.76 -18.71 -1.88
N GLN A 41 15.85 -19.25 -2.40
CA GLN A 41 16.89 -19.93 -1.63
C GLN A 41 18.27 -19.39 -1.99
N ASP A 42 19.10 -19.17 -0.97
CA ASP A 42 20.51 -18.81 -1.17
C ASP A 42 21.34 -20.06 -1.41
N GLY A 43 22.35 -19.96 -2.22
CA GLY A 43 23.27 -21.05 -2.52
C GLY A 43 24.71 -20.59 -2.58
N SER A 44 25.66 -21.51 -2.54
CA SER A 44 27.09 -21.20 -2.51
C SER A 44 27.59 -20.49 -3.77
N GLN A 45 27.04 -20.82 -4.93
CA GLN A 45 27.43 -20.25 -6.21
C GLN A 45 26.35 -19.29 -6.79
N HIS A 46 25.07 -19.67 -6.68
CA HIS A 46 23.94 -18.94 -7.20
C HIS A 46 22.77 -18.98 -6.22
N ALA A 47 21.98 -17.91 -6.17
CA ALA A 47 20.66 -17.96 -5.57
C ALA A 47 19.69 -18.68 -6.51
N GLN A 48 18.66 -19.31 -5.97
CA GLN A 48 17.64 -20.04 -6.72
C GLN A 48 16.27 -19.48 -6.43
N VAL A 49 15.47 -19.28 -7.48
CA VAL A 49 14.06 -18.92 -7.38
C VAL A 49 13.25 -19.98 -8.07
N THR A 50 12.33 -20.61 -7.33
CA THR A 50 11.34 -21.51 -7.94
C THR A 50 10.06 -20.73 -8.18
N ALA A 51 9.61 -20.71 -9.44
CA ALA A 51 8.41 -20.02 -9.86
C ALA A 51 7.69 -20.80 -10.95
N GLY A 52 6.38 -21.07 -10.76
CA GLY A 52 5.57 -21.86 -11.68
C GLY A 52 6.11 -23.28 -11.93
N GLY A 53 6.65 -23.92 -10.88
CA GLY A 53 7.26 -25.25 -10.96
C GLY A 53 8.64 -25.28 -11.64
N GLN A 54 9.21 -24.16 -12.03
CA GLN A 54 10.52 -24.04 -12.66
C GLN A 54 11.52 -23.36 -11.72
N THR A 55 12.78 -23.85 -11.71
CA THR A 55 13.85 -23.25 -10.89
C THR A 55 14.79 -22.44 -11.78
N TYR A 56 15.00 -21.20 -11.38
CA TYR A 56 15.89 -20.22 -12.01
C TYR A 56 17.09 -19.98 -11.12
N ALA A 57 18.30 -20.03 -11.67
CA ALA A 57 19.52 -19.67 -10.98
C ALA A 57 19.91 -18.23 -11.32
N ALA A 58 20.29 -17.47 -10.31
CA ALA A 58 20.71 -16.08 -10.48
C ALA A 58 21.91 -15.75 -9.58
N GLU A 59 22.77 -14.86 -10.07
CA GLU A 59 23.90 -14.35 -9.28
C GLU A 59 23.39 -13.52 -8.08
N TRP A 60 22.33 -12.74 -8.31
CA TRP A 60 21.66 -11.93 -7.28
C TRP A 60 20.15 -12.03 -7.41
N VAL A 61 19.47 -12.03 -6.25
CA VAL A 61 18.02 -11.94 -6.14
C VAL A 61 17.64 -10.73 -5.30
N PHE A 62 16.79 -9.86 -5.86
CA PHE A 62 16.16 -8.76 -5.14
C PHE A 62 14.75 -9.21 -4.76
N ASN A 63 14.59 -9.59 -3.50
CA ASN A 63 13.36 -10.17 -3.00
C ASN A 63 12.45 -9.10 -2.40
N SER A 64 11.26 -8.93 -2.97
CA SER A 64 10.20 -8.05 -2.46
C SER A 64 8.96 -8.81 -1.98
N LEU A 65 9.03 -10.13 -1.87
CA LEU A 65 7.92 -10.94 -1.43
C LEU A 65 7.61 -10.67 0.03
N PHE A 66 6.48 -10.06 0.30
CA PHE A 66 5.97 -9.85 1.64
C PHE A 66 4.57 -10.45 1.75
N ARG A 67 4.41 -11.38 2.67
CA ARG A 67 3.12 -12.00 2.98
C ARG A 67 2.75 -11.62 4.41
N SER A 68 1.80 -10.71 4.55
CA SER A 68 1.37 -10.22 5.86
C SER A 68 0.86 -11.35 6.78
N SER A 69 0.26 -12.39 6.21
CA SER A 69 -0.20 -13.58 6.95
C SER A 69 0.94 -14.42 7.54
N GLU A 70 2.13 -14.35 6.95
CA GLU A 70 3.32 -15.09 7.40
C GLU A 70 4.23 -14.24 8.29
N PHE A 71 4.05 -12.91 8.25
CA PHE A 71 4.82 -12.00 9.07
C PHE A 71 4.31 -12.03 10.52
N LYS A 72 5.20 -12.31 11.45
CA LYS A 72 4.91 -12.31 12.89
C LYS A 72 5.97 -11.54 13.63
N ILE A 73 5.54 -10.76 14.60
CA ILE A 73 6.46 -10.19 15.59
C ILE A 73 6.97 -11.33 16.46
N THR A 74 8.29 -11.53 16.46
CA THR A 74 8.93 -12.64 17.16
C THR A 74 9.40 -12.28 18.56
N ASP A 75 9.54 -10.99 18.84
CA ASP A 75 10.00 -10.46 20.12
C ASP A 75 8.96 -9.46 20.65
N PRO A 76 8.38 -9.71 21.84
CA PRO A 76 7.33 -8.87 22.42
C PRO A 76 7.78 -7.45 22.80
N ARG A 77 9.07 -7.14 22.70
CA ARG A 77 9.59 -5.79 22.88
C ARG A 77 9.25 -4.87 21.69
N TYR A 78 8.96 -5.44 20.52
CA TYR A 78 8.60 -4.67 19.33
C TYR A 78 7.09 -4.46 19.23
N GLN A 79 6.69 -3.34 18.65
CA GLN A 79 5.29 -3.02 18.41
C GLN A 79 4.74 -3.87 17.25
N ASP A 80 3.49 -4.29 17.37
CA ASP A 80 2.75 -5.01 16.33
C ASP A 80 1.49 -4.24 15.94
N ASP A 81 1.68 -3.03 15.47
CA ASP A 81 0.59 -2.25 14.89
C ASP A 81 0.53 -2.41 13.37
N LYS A 82 -0.61 -2.10 12.83
CA LYS A 82 -0.88 -2.11 11.40
C LYS A 82 -1.56 -0.81 11.00
N GLN A 83 -1.12 -0.23 9.91
CA GLN A 83 -1.94 0.69 9.15
C GLN A 83 -2.75 -0.15 8.17
N HIS A 84 -4.06 -0.09 8.28
CA HIS A 84 -4.93 -0.81 7.37
C HIS A 84 -6.07 0.08 6.90
N PHE A 85 -6.53 -0.19 5.68
CA PHE A 85 -7.45 0.71 5.01
C PHE A 85 -8.32 0.00 3.99
N THR A 86 -9.44 0.63 3.69
CA THR A 86 -10.26 0.38 2.51
C THR A 86 -10.61 1.73 1.89
N GLY A 87 -10.47 1.83 0.58
CA GLY A 87 -10.76 3.01 -0.21
C GLY A 87 -11.70 2.70 -1.36
N TRP A 88 -12.59 3.66 -1.66
CA TRP A 88 -13.47 3.63 -2.81
C TRP A 88 -13.14 4.79 -3.73
N GLU A 89 -12.85 4.48 -4.99
CA GLU A 89 -12.88 5.48 -6.05
C GLU A 89 -14.34 5.72 -6.42
N ILE A 90 -14.85 6.89 -6.09
CA ILE A 90 -16.26 7.24 -6.31
C ILE A 90 -16.41 8.30 -7.41
N GLU A 91 -17.51 8.22 -8.14
CA GLU A 91 -17.93 9.19 -9.15
C GLU A 91 -19.29 9.76 -8.80
N THR A 92 -19.42 11.09 -8.90
CA THR A 92 -20.65 11.86 -8.65
C THR A 92 -21.21 12.47 -9.92
N GLU A 93 -22.52 12.72 -9.97
CA GLU A 93 -23.18 13.36 -11.12
C GLU A 93 -22.87 14.84 -11.23
N THR A 94 -22.57 15.48 -10.12
CA THR A 94 -22.27 16.93 -10.04
C THR A 94 -20.86 17.17 -9.52
N ASP A 95 -20.35 18.37 -9.70
CA ASP A 95 -19.03 18.78 -9.21
C ASP A 95 -19.06 18.94 -7.68
N VAL A 96 -18.34 18.07 -6.98
CA VAL A 96 -18.30 18.00 -5.52
C VAL A 96 -16.88 18.20 -4.98
N PHE A 97 -15.90 17.71 -5.71
CA PHE A 97 -14.51 17.67 -5.26
C PHE A 97 -13.70 18.84 -5.84
N ASN A 98 -12.71 19.29 -5.08
CA ASN A 98 -11.73 20.26 -5.57
C ASN A 98 -10.39 19.56 -5.82
N PRO A 99 -9.98 19.34 -7.10
CA PRO A 99 -8.73 18.69 -7.44
C PRO A 99 -7.46 19.41 -6.94
N GLN A 100 -7.58 20.67 -6.55
CA GLN A 100 -6.46 21.44 -6.01
C GLN A 100 -6.37 21.38 -4.48
N CYS A 101 -7.31 20.69 -3.82
CA CYS A 101 -7.40 20.65 -2.36
C CYS A 101 -7.73 19.25 -1.87
N PRO A 102 -6.73 18.33 -1.82
CA PRO A 102 -6.93 17.03 -1.20
C PRO A 102 -7.12 17.15 0.31
N THR A 103 -7.89 16.24 0.89
CA THR A 103 -8.01 16.09 2.33
C THR A 103 -7.11 14.91 2.78
N MET A 104 -6.12 15.20 3.63
CA MET A 104 -5.12 14.20 4.02
C MET A 104 -5.49 13.42 5.28
N PHE A 105 -6.10 14.09 6.26
CA PHE A 105 -6.43 13.49 7.54
C PHE A 105 -7.72 14.09 8.07
N ASP A 106 -8.85 13.54 7.66
CA ASP A 106 -10.14 13.97 8.21
C ASP A 106 -10.54 13.06 9.36
N PHE A 107 -10.46 13.59 10.57
CA PHE A 107 -10.79 12.87 11.80
C PHE A 107 -12.28 12.93 12.17
N ARG A 108 -13.16 13.46 11.30
CA ARG A 108 -14.61 13.50 11.52
C ARG A 108 -15.27 12.14 11.32
N THR A 109 -14.64 11.10 11.85
CA THR A 109 -15.14 9.73 11.90
C THR A 109 -15.02 9.21 13.34
N PRO A 110 -15.91 8.30 13.79
CA PRO A 110 -15.83 7.72 15.12
C PRO A 110 -14.49 7.04 15.37
N GLN A 111 -13.81 7.37 16.47
CA GLN A 111 -12.45 6.92 16.75
C GLN A 111 -12.37 5.54 17.42
N HIS A 112 -13.36 5.13 18.21
CA HIS A 112 -13.45 3.83 18.89
C HIS A 112 -12.16 3.37 19.60
N GLY A 113 -11.42 4.33 20.20
CA GLY A 113 -10.22 4.05 20.97
C GLY A 113 -8.93 3.85 20.15
N VAL A 114 -8.98 3.94 18.83
CA VAL A 114 -7.80 3.88 17.93
C VAL A 114 -7.86 5.03 16.93
N MET A 115 -6.71 5.43 16.39
CA MET A 115 -6.64 6.51 15.42
C MET A 115 -7.28 6.10 14.10
N ARG A 116 -8.32 6.85 13.67
CA ARG A 116 -9.06 6.64 12.43
C ARG A 116 -9.24 7.95 11.69
N PHE A 117 -9.06 7.93 10.40
CA PHE A 117 -9.23 9.13 9.56
C PHE A 117 -9.59 8.74 8.13
N VAL A 118 -10.01 9.74 7.36
CA VAL A 118 -10.34 9.57 5.95
C VAL A 118 -9.43 10.44 5.10
N TYR A 119 -8.89 9.86 4.03
CA TYR A 119 -8.32 10.59 2.91
C TYR A 119 -9.39 10.90 1.88
N ILE A 120 -9.32 12.07 1.25
CA ILE A 120 -10.05 12.37 0.04
C ILE A 120 -9.05 12.90 -0.97
N LEU A 121 -8.80 12.11 -2.01
CA LEU A 121 -7.86 12.44 -3.08
C LEU A 121 -8.62 12.66 -4.39
N PRO A 122 -8.98 13.89 -4.73
CA PRO A 122 -9.73 14.20 -5.95
C PRO A 122 -8.89 13.95 -7.20
N PHE A 123 -9.45 13.24 -8.16
CA PHE A 123 -8.90 13.08 -9.52
C PHE A 123 -9.49 14.12 -10.48
N SER A 124 -10.74 14.48 -10.26
CA SER A 124 -11.49 15.49 -11.01
C SER A 124 -12.53 16.15 -10.10
N PRO A 125 -13.29 17.15 -10.56
CA PRO A 125 -14.40 17.69 -9.77
C PRO A 125 -15.48 16.65 -9.41
N ARG A 126 -15.55 15.53 -10.13
CA ARG A 126 -16.57 14.47 -9.96
C ARG A 126 -16.01 13.12 -9.52
N GLN A 127 -14.70 12.96 -9.46
CA GLN A 127 -14.08 11.70 -9.07
C GLN A 127 -13.06 11.91 -7.96
N ALA A 128 -13.11 11.05 -6.95
CA ALA A 128 -12.14 11.03 -5.86
C ALA A 128 -11.96 9.62 -5.30
N LEU A 129 -10.77 9.35 -4.80
CA LEU A 129 -10.57 8.27 -3.83
C LEU A 129 -11.01 8.79 -2.47
N VAL A 130 -11.91 8.05 -1.81
CA VAL A 130 -12.27 8.23 -0.41
C VAL A 130 -11.79 7.00 0.34
N GLU A 131 -10.80 7.15 1.20
CA GLU A 131 -10.14 6.02 1.87
C GLU A 131 -10.26 6.16 3.38
N TYR A 132 -10.84 5.15 4.02
CA TYR A 132 -10.91 5.02 5.46
C TYR A 132 -9.70 4.23 5.96
N THR A 133 -8.89 4.89 6.76
CA THR A 133 -7.61 4.37 7.28
C THR A 133 -7.61 4.37 8.79
N LEU A 134 -7.02 3.34 9.38
CA LEU A 134 -6.83 3.27 10.83
C LEU A 134 -5.53 2.58 11.21
N PHE A 135 -5.11 2.82 12.45
CA PHE A 135 -3.94 2.20 13.08
C PHE A 135 -4.41 1.37 14.25
N SER A 136 -4.24 0.06 14.18
CA SER A 136 -4.54 -0.86 15.28
C SER A 136 -3.80 -2.19 15.11
N ALA A 137 -3.65 -2.91 16.22
CA ALA A 137 -3.06 -4.25 16.20
C ALA A 137 -3.96 -5.25 15.45
N ASP A 138 -5.28 -5.13 15.61
CA ASP A 138 -6.27 -6.02 15.01
C ASP A 138 -6.91 -5.40 13.78
N LEU A 139 -7.16 -6.22 12.76
CA LEU A 139 -7.90 -5.82 11.58
C LEU A 139 -9.41 -5.80 11.86
N LEU A 140 -10.13 -4.88 11.24
CA LEU A 140 -11.58 -4.90 11.27
C LEU A 140 -12.14 -5.97 10.31
N PRO A 141 -13.34 -6.50 10.59
CA PRO A 141 -14.11 -7.24 9.58
C PRO A 141 -14.36 -6.35 8.34
N PRO A 142 -14.31 -6.90 7.10
CA PRO A 142 -14.49 -6.11 5.88
C PRO A 142 -15.75 -5.23 5.88
N ALA A 143 -16.87 -5.74 6.39
CA ALA A 143 -18.13 -5.00 6.46
C ALA A 143 -18.06 -3.73 7.34
N GLU A 144 -17.14 -3.65 8.30
CA GLU A 144 -16.99 -2.46 9.14
C GLU A 144 -16.32 -1.32 8.39
N TYR A 145 -15.37 -1.61 7.50
CA TYR A 145 -14.78 -0.57 6.62
C TYR A 145 -15.85 0.00 5.69
N ASP A 146 -16.65 -0.87 5.06
CA ASP A 146 -17.71 -0.45 4.15
C ASP A 146 -18.75 0.41 4.86
N LEU A 147 -19.12 0.04 6.08
CA LEU A 147 -20.06 0.81 6.88
C LEU A 147 -19.48 2.18 7.26
N ALA A 148 -18.21 2.23 7.64
CA ALA A 148 -17.53 3.48 8.00
C ALA A 148 -17.42 4.42 6.78
N LEU A 149 -17.07 3.89 5.60
CA LEU A 149 -17.03 4.66 4.34
C LEU A 149 -18.41 5.19 3.96
N LYS A 150 -19.44 4.34 3.97
CA LYS A 150 -20.83 4.75 3.69
C LYS A 150 -21.27 5.88 4.62
N SER A 151 -21.09 5.69 5.93
CA SER A 151 -21.46 6.69 6.93
C SER A 151 -20.69 7.99 6.72
N TYR A 152 -19.38 7.94 6.47
CA TYR A 152 -18.58 9.13 6.23
C TYR A 152 -19.03 9.87 4.97
N ILE A 153 -19.24 9.17 3.85
CA ILE A 153 -19.71 9.75 2.60
C ILE A 153 -21.08 10.40 2.77
N GLN A 154 -21.99 9.74 3.45
CA GLN A 154 -23.34 10.24 3.69
C GLN A 154 -23.35 11.41 4.71
N ASP A 155 -22.69 11.25 5.86
CA ASP A 155 -22.87 12.14 7.00
C ASP A 155 -21.90 13.32 6.97
N VAL A 156 -20.70 13.15 6.41
CA VAL A 156 -19.66 14.19 6.36
C VAL A 156 -19.61 14.87 5.00
N LEU A 157 -19.58 14.08 3.90
CA LEU A 157 -19.57 14.64 2.54
C LEU A 157 -20.96 15.01 2.05
N LYS A 158 -22.04 14.57 2.73
CA LYS A 158 -23.44 14.82 2.36
C LYS A 158 -23.81 14.29 0.96
N LEU A 159 -23.15 13.20 0.55
CA LEU A 159 -23.41 12.57 -0.74
C LEU A 159 -24.35 11.38 -0.58
N THR A 160 -25.47 11.42 -1.28
CA THR A 160 -26.48 10.34 -1.30
C THR A 160 -26.46 9.55 -2.60
N HIS A 161 -25.92 10.14 -3.68
CA HIS A 161 -25.83 9.52 -4.99
C HIS A 161 -24.39 9.56 -5.51
N TYR A 162 -23.79 8.39 -5.66
CA TYR A 162 -22.46 8.18 -6.22
C TYR A 162 -22.36 6.75 -6.76
N ARG A 163 -21.37 6.53 -7.64
CA ARG A 163 -21.03 5.19 -8.12
C ARG A 163 -19.63 4.84 -7.64
N ILE A 164 -19.45 3.62 -7.18
CA ILE A 164 -18.12 3.07 -6.87
C ILE A 164 -17.55 2.55 -8.17
N GLN A 165 -16.42 3.11 -8.61
CA GLN A 165 -15.72 2.74 -9.83
C GLN A 165 -14.64 1.69 -9.59
N ALA A 166 -13.97 1.77 -8.43
CA ALA A 166 -12.95 0.83 -7.99
C ALA A 166 -12.89 0.79 -6.47
N GLU A 167 -12.37 -0.31 -5.96
CA GLU A 167 -12.11 -0.51 -4.53
C GLU A 167 -10.66 -0.91 -4.33
N GLU A 168 -10.06 -0.43 -3.26
CA GLU A 168 -8.74 -0.85 -2.82
C GLU A 168 -8.74 -1.14 -1.33
N SER A 169 -7.87 -2.03 -0.91
CA SER A 169 -7.63 -2.30 0.50
C SER A 169 -6.19 -2.73 0.72
N GLY A 170 -5.68 -2.49 1.90
CA GLY A 170 -4.31 -2.86 2.22
C GLY A 170 -4.03 -2.93 3.70
N VAL A 171 -2.94 -3.63 4.01
CA VAL A 171 -2.40 -3.74 5.36
C VAL A 171 -0.90 -3.47 5.29
N ILE A 172 -0.44 -2.47 6.02
CA ILE A 172 0.97 -2.10 6.11
C ILE A 172 1.43 -2.40 7.54
N PRO A 173 2.46 -3.23 7.74
CA PRO A 173 2.99 -3.47 9.07
C PRO A 173 3.63 -2.20 9.61
N MET A 174 3.21 -1.80 10.79
CA MET A 174 3.73 -0.66 11.55
C MET A 174 4.50 -1.20 12.74
N THR A 175 5.69 -1.68 12.50
CA THR A 175 6.53 -2.33 13.51
C THR A 175 7.94 -1.76 13.49
N ASP A 176 8.53 -1.67 14.66
CA ASP A 176 9.94 -1.34 14.86
C ASP A 176 10.84 -2.59 14.91
N GLN A 177 10.26 -3.81 14.72
CA GLN A 177 11.05 -5.03 14.56
C GLN A 177 11.96 -4.89 13.34
N PRO A 178 13.28 -5.12 13.49
CA PRO A 178 14.20 -5.03 12.37
C PRO A 178 13.89 -6.08 11.28
N PHE A 179 13.81 -5.62 10.05
CA PHE A 179 13.73 -6.49 8.88
C PHE A 179 15.13 -6.83 8.39
N PRO A 180 15.44 -8.10 8.07
CA PRO A 180 16.74 -8.48 7.54
C PRO A 180 16.92 -7.90 6.13
N ARG A 181 18.00 -7.13 5.92
CA ARG A 181 18.33 -6.59 4.59
C ARG A 181 18.82 -7.65 3.61
N ARG A 182 19.31 -8.77 4.14
CA ARG A 182 19.81 -9.91 3.37
C ARG A 182 19.30 -11.21 3.95
N THR A 183 19.02 -12.14 3.07
CA THR A 183 18.80 -13.55 3.40
C THR A 183 19.93 -14.33 2.75
N GLY A 184 20.96 -14.67 3.55
CA GLY A 184 22.19 -15.25 3.00
C GLY A 184 23.09 -14.25 2.27
N GLN A 185 23.86 -14.74 1.30
CA GLN A 185 24.88 -13.94 0.60
C GLN A 185 24.36 -13.22 -0.64
N ARG A 186 23.44 -13.84 -1.37
CA ARG A 186 23.01 -13.42 -2.72
C ARG A 186 21.58 -12.91 -2.81
N ILE A 187 20.84 -12.92 -1.70
CA ILE A 187 19.46 -12.44 -1.65
C ILE A 187 19.42 -11.13 -0.88
N LEU A 188 19.02 -10.06 -1.58
CA LEU A 188 18.77 -8.74 -1.02
C LEU A 188 17.28 -8.54 -0.85
N ASN A 189 16.83 -8.32 0.37
CA ASN A 189 15.44 -7.98 0.64
C ASN A 189 15.19 -6.49 0.36
N ILE A 190 14.15 -6.20 -0.41
CA ILE A 190 13.72 -4.86 -0.80
C ILE A 190 12.25 -4.64 -0.44
N GLY A 191 11.76 -3.41 -0.55
CA GLY A 191 10.39 -3.08 -0.17
C GLY A 191 10.10 -3.33 1.32
N THR A 192 8.92 -3.80 1.63
CA THR A 192 8.47 -4.04 3.02
C THR A 192 9.34 -5.05 3.75
N ILE A 193 9.63 -6.19 3.14
CA ILE A 193 10.48 -7.24 3.75
C ILE A 193 11.93 -6.79 3.96
N GLY A 194 12.38 -5.77 3.21
CA GLY A 194 13.70 -5.16 3.37
C GLY A 194 13.75 -3.99 4.36
N GLY A 195 12.66 -3.74 5.09
CA GLY A 195 12.56 -2.66 6.08
C GLY A 195 12.57 -1.27 5.45
N ARG A 196 12.00 -1.12 4.23
CA ARG A 196 11.94 0.16 3.52
C ARG A 196 10.68 0.97 3.82
N VAL A 197 9.79 0.42 4.62
CA VAL A 197 8.61 1.12 5.11
C VAL A 197 8.93 1.77 6.46
N LYS A 198 8.60 3.05 6.61
CA LYS A 198 8.82 3.77 7.88
C LYS A 198 7.77 3.33 8.90
N PRO A 199 8.17 2.79 10.07
CA PRO A 199 7.25 2.21 11.07
C PRO A 199 6.18 3.17 11.58
N SER A 200 6.47 4.47 11.59
CA SER A 200 5.58 5.48 12.18
C SER A 200 4.56 6.10 11.20
N THR A 201 4.70 5.85 9.90
CA THR A 201 3.87 6.53 8.89
C THR A 201 3.47 5.66 7.71
N GLY A 202 4.02 4.44 7.58
CA GLY A 202 3.79 3.59 6.41
C GLY A 202 4.48 4.05 5.12
N TYR A 203 5.12 5.21 5.10
CA TYR A 203 5.77 5.73 3.89
C TYR A 203 7.07 4.99 3.58
N ALA A 204 7.25 4.66 2.29
CA ALA A 204 8.48 4.06 1.75
C ALA A 204 9.30 5.05 0.90
N PHE A 205 8.76 6.20 0.57
CA PHE A 205 9.43 7.24 -0.21
C PHE A 205 10.48 7.96 0.65
N LEU A 206 11.65 8.23 0.13
CA LEU A 206 12.76 8.92 0.81
C LEU A 206 13.54 8.06 1.84
N ARG A 207 13.66 6.76 1.62
CA ARG A 207 14.56 5.90 2.40
C ARG A 207 15.60 5.18 1.55
#